data_c8599cedf21cd9ca1d4904d6ead2510b
#
_entry.id   c8599cedf21cd9ca1d4904d6ead2510b
#
_cell.length_a   1.000
_cell.length_b   1.000
_cell.length_c   1.000
_cell.angle_alpha   90.00
_cell.angle_beta   90.00
_cell.angle_gamma   90.00
#
_symmetry.space_group_name_H-M   'P 1'
#
loop_
_entity.id
_entity.type
_entity.pdbx_description
1 polymer ?
#
loop_
_entity_poly.entity_id
_entity_poly.type
_entity_poly.pdbx_seq_one_letter_code
_entity_poly.pdbx_strand_id
1 'polypeptide(L)'
;LSTRPDIIPVVLLEELSQLQDQLPGFDGDEAMELIEKDLNKKISEIFLKIDKQPISAASLGQVHKATLENGETVAVKVQRPGLREQITLDLYIVRNIALWLKNNIGLIRSDLVALIDELGKRVFEEMDYINEADNAEKFRKMHKENIKIAVPKIYQEFTSRRVLTMEWID
;
A
#
# COMPACT_ATOMS: atom_id res chain seq x y z
N LEU A 1 8.42 -7.74 -12.85
CA LEU A 1 8.75 -8.78 -13.85
C LEU A 1 7.48 -9.40 -14.44
N SER A 2 6.47 -9.72 -13.65
CA SER A 2 5.18 -10.28 -14.10
C SER A 2 4.40 -9.40 -15.08
N THR A 3 4.77 -8.12 -15.23
CA THR A 3 4.16 -7.16 -16.17
C THR A 3 4.93 -7.01 -17.49
N ARG A 4 5.96 -7.84 -17.71
CA ARG A 4 6.84 -7.76 -18.89
C ARG A 4 6.86 -9.07 -19.68
N PRO A 5 5.79 -9.35 -20.46
CA PRO A 5 5.68 -10.56 -21.28
C PRO A 5 6.72 -10.64 -22.42
N ASP A 6 7.38 -9.53 -22.71
CA ASP A 6 8.45 -9.44 -23.70
C ASP A 6 9.81 -9.97 -23.21
N ILE A 7 9.99 -10.16 -21.89
CA ILE A 7 11.27 -10.57 -21.30
C ILE A 7 11.20 -11.98 -20.70
N ILE A 8 10.01 -12.43 -20.28
CA ILE A 8 9.83 -13.66 -19.49
C ILE A 8 8.91 -14.62 -20.24
N PRO A 9 9.25 -15.96 -20.29
CA PRO A 9 8.37 -16.98 -20.84
C PRO A 9 7.00 -17.00 -20.15
N VAL A 10 5.94 -17.24 -20.94
CA VAL A 10 4.53 -17.21 -20.47
C VAL A 10 4.30 -18.09 -19.25
N VAL A 11 4.90 -19.27 -19.20
CA VAL A 11 4.79 -20.20 -18.05
C VAL A 11 5.31 -19.57 -16.74
N LEU A 12 6.41 -18.82 -16.80
CA LEU A 12 6.94 -18.12 -15.62
C LEU A 12 6.10 -16.89 -15.27
N LEU A 13 5.44 -16.27 -16.25
CA LEU A 13 4.52 -15.15 -16.00
C LEU A 13 3.28 -15.61 -15.21
N GLU A 14 2.73 -16.78 -15.56
CA GLU A 14 1.59 -17.37 -14.85
C GLU A 14 1.94 -17.67 -13.40
N GLU A 15 3.10 -18.30 -13.15
CA GLU A 15 3.58 -18.58 -11.78
C GLU A 15 3.88 -17.30 -10.99
N LEU A 16 4.50 -16.29 -11.61
CA LEU A 16 4.78 -15.01 -10.97
C LEU A 16 3.50 -14.20 -10.69
N SER A 17 2.47 -14.34 -11.53
CA SER A 17 1.17 -13.70 -11.30
C SER A 17 0.46 -14.31 -10.10
N GLN A 18 0.52 -15.64 -9.93
CA GLN A 18 -0.04 -16.30 -8.74
C GLN A 18 0.60 -15.81 -7.43
N LEU A 19 1.88 -15.44 -7.46
CA LEU A 19 2.58 -14.87 -6.30
C LEU A 19 2.14 -13.43 -5.96
N GLN A 20 1.51 -12.72 -6.90
CA GLN A 20 1.03 -11.36 -6.68
C GLN A 20 -0.37 -11.31 -6.05
N ASP A 21 -1.25 -12.24 -6.41
CA ASP A 21 -2.69 -12.11 -6.18
C ASP A 21 -3.22 -12.90 -4.96
N GLN A 22 -2.37 -13.60 -4.19
CA GLN A 22 -2.83 -14.55 -3.16
C GLN A 22 -2.23 -14.34 -1.77
N LEU A 23 -1.90 -13.12 -1.39
CA LEU A 23 -1.59 -12.88 0.02
C LEU A 23 -2.90 -12.85 0.82
N PRO A 24 -3.07 -13.74 1.82
CA PRO A 24 -4.27 -13.71 2.65
C PRO A 24 -4.36 -12.36 3.37
N GLY A 25 -5.59 -11.87 3.52
CA GLY A 25 -5.85 -10.74 4.40
C GLY A 25 -5.40 -11.05 5.83
N PHE A 26 -5.11 -10.03 6.60
CA PHE A 26 -4.96 -10.16 8.04
C PHE A 26 -6.32 -10.05 8.74
N ASP A 27 -6.37 -10.33 10.03
CA ASP A 27 -7.60 -10.38 10.79
C ASP A 27 -8.42 -9.07 10.71
N GLY A 28 -9.72 -9.20 10.47
CA GLY A 28 -10.62 -8.05 10.30
C GLY A 28 -10.82 -7.27 11.59
N ASP A 29 -10.78 -7.90 12.76
CA ASP A 29 -10.89 -7.21 14.03
C ASP A 29 -9.63 -6.40 14.31
N GLU A 30 -8.45 -6.94 13.98
CA GLU A 30 -7.18 -6.21 14.04
C GLU A 30 -7.17 -4.99 13.09
N ALA A 31 -7.79 -5.13 11.90
CA ALA A 31 -7.96 -3.99 11.00
C ALA A 31 -8.84 -2.89 11.60
N MET A 32 -9.96 -3.27 12.25
CA MET A 32 -10.86 -2.30 12.89
C MET A 32 -10.17 -1.58 14.05
N GLU A 33 -9.42 -2.31 14.89
CA GLU A 33 -8.64 -1.71 15.98
C GLU A 33 -7.59 -0.73 15.46
N LEU A 34 -6.93 -1.06 14.34
CA LEU A 34 -5.95 -0.16 13.72
C LEU A 34 -6.61 1.11 13.18
N ILE A 35 -7.78 1.00 12.53
CA ILE A 35 -8.55 2.16 12.06
C ILE A 35 -8.90 3.07 13.24
N GLU A 36 -9.49 2.53 14.32
CA GLU A 36 -9.85 3.31 15.50
C GLU A 36 -8.64 4.01 16.14
N LYS A 37 -7.53 3.28 16.25
CA LYS A 37 -6.28 3.81 16.82
C LYS A 37 -5.70 4.94 15.98
N ASP A 38 -5.64 4.76 14.67
CA ASP A 38 -5.00 5.72 13.77
C ASP A 38 -5.83 6.98 13.55
N LEU A 39 -7.16 6.83 13.48
CA LEU A 39 -8.08 7.94 13.30
C LEU A 39 -8.50 8.58 14.64
N ASN A 40 -8.14 7.96 15.77
CA ASN A 40 -8.52 8.37 17.12
C ASN A 40 -10.04 8.61 17.27
N LYS A 41 -10.82 7.72 16.65
CA LYS A 41 -12.28 7.73 16.64
C LYS A 41 -12.80 6.29 16.66
N LYS A 42 -14.01 6.08 17.20
CA LYS A 42 -14.66 4.79 17.12
C LYS A 42 -15.18 4.51 15.71
N ILE A 43 -15.18 3.24 15.29
CA ILE A 43 -15.76 2.81 14.00
C ILE A 43 -17.17 3.36 13.83
N SER A 44 -18.00 3.28 14.89
CA SER A 44 -19.38 3.75 14.91
C SER A 44 -19.57 5.26 14.77
N GLU A 45 -18.51 6.05 14.96
CA GLU A 45 -18.49 7.50 14.79
C GLU A 45 -18.08 7.92 13.37
N ILE A 46 -17.58 6.98 12.56
CA ILE A 46 -17.10 7.25 11.21
C ILE A 46 -17.99 6.58 10.17
N PHE A 47 -18.36 5.32 10.44
CA PHE A 47 -19.06 4.47 9.48
C PHE A 47 -20.40 3.99 10.03
N LEU A 48 -21.45 4.10 9.24
CA LEU A 48 -22.71 3.38 9.49
C LEU A 48 -22.49 1.86 9.44
N LYS A 49 -21.63 1.43 8.51
CA LYS A 49 -21.26 0.03 8.31
C LYS A 49 -19.86 -0.06 7.73
N ILE A 50 -19.09 -1.03 8.19
CA ILE A 50 -17.85 -1.45 7.57
C ILE A 50 -17.81 -2.99 7.56
N ASP A 51 -17.45 -3.56 6.42
CA ASP A 51 -17.35 -5.01 6.29
C ASP A 51 -15.99 -5.44 6.85
N LYS A 52 -15.98 -6.29 7.89
CA LYS A 52 -14.75 -6.80 8.50
C LYS A 52 -13.94 -7.66 7.55
N GLN A 53 -14.61 -8.36 6.63
CA GLN A 53 -13.95 -9.15 5.61
C GLN A 53 -13.42 -8.21 4.51
N PRO A 54 -12.11 -8.22 4.20
CA PRO A 54 -11.58 -7.38 3.15
C PRO A 54 -12.10 -7.85 1.79
N ILE A 55 -12.32 -6.91 0.89
CA ILE A 55 -12.65 -7.17 -0.53
C ILE A 55 -11.42 -7.48 -1.36
N SER A 56 -10.26 -7.02 -0.91
CA SER A 56 -8.96 -7.25 -1.53
C SER A 56 -7.86 -7.19 -0.49
N ALA A 57 -6.82 -7.99 -0.65
CA ALA A 57 -5.64 -7.97 0.19
C ALA A 57 -4.38 -8.03 -0.68
N ALA A 58 -3.35 -7.29 -0.27
CA ALA A 58 -2.06 -7.20 -0.94
C ALA A 58 -0.91 -7.23 0.10
N SER A 59 0.32 -7.15 -0.40
CA SER A 59 1.53 -7.19 0.46
C SER A 59 1.56 -6.09 1.51
N LEU A 60 1.15 -4.88 1.16
CA LEU A 60 1.22 -3.72 2.04
C LEU A 60 -0.02 -3.55 2.94
N GLY A 61 -1.17 -4.11 2.55
CA GLY A 61 -2.41 -3.91 3.29
C GLY A 61 -3.61 -4.60 2.68
N GLN A 62 -4.79 -4.23 3.14
CA GLN A 62 -6.07 -4.74 2.65
C GLN A 62 -7.09 -3.61 2.54
N VAL A 63 -8.14 -3.85 1.75
CA VAL A 63 -9.20 -2.88 1.47
C VAL A 63 -10.52 -3.41 1.96
N HIS A 64 -11.24 -2.61 2.71
CA HIS A 64 -12.57 -2.87 3.21
C HIS A 64 -13.60 -1.97 2.54
N LYS A 65 -14.81 -2.47 2.33
CA LYS A 65 -15.93 -1.66 1.90
C LYS A 65 -16.66 -1.11 3.13
N ALA A 66 -16.95 0.18 3.11
CA ALA A 66 -17.66 0.84 4.20
C ALA A 66 -18.70 1.84 3.67
N THR A 67 -19.61 2.25 4.55
CA THR A 67 -20.60 3.29 4.31
C THR A 67 -20.44 4.36 5.39
N LEU A 68 -20.21 5.61 4.98
CA LEU A 68 -20.13 6.75 5.88
C LEU A 68 -21.48 7.12 6.48
N GLU A 69 -21.50 7.94 7.52
CA GLU A 69 -22.75 8.43 8.16
C GLU A 69 -23.69 9.15 7.18
N ASN A 70 -23.13 9.81 6.15
CA ASN A 70 -23.91 10.48 5.11
C ASN A 70 -24.46 9.54 4.02
N GLY A 71 -24.22 8.23 4.13
CA GLY A 71 -24.66 7.20 3.19
C GLY A 71 -23.75 6.95 2.00
N GLU A 72 -22.63 7.69 1.86
CA GLU A 72 -21.67 7.48 0.79
C GLU A 72 -20.91 6.15 0.99
N THR A 73 -20.76 5.38 -0.08
CA THR A 73 -19.94 4.15 -0.06
C THR A 73 -18.48 4.52 -0.30
N VAL A 74 -17.58 3.93 0.50
CA VAL A 74 -16.15 4.20 0.47
C VAL A 74 -15.32 2.92 0.50
N ALA A 75 -14.11 3.00 -0.05
CA ALA A 75 -13.05 2.03 0.13
C ALA A 75 -12.13 2.50 1.27
N VAL A 76 -11.88 1.64 2.23
CA VAL A 76 -10.98 1.90 3.36
C VAL A 76 -9.78 0.97 3.23
N LYS A 77 -8.65 1.52 2.81
CA LYS A 77 -7.37 0.82 2.69
C LYS A 77 -6.65 0.87 4.02
N VAL A 78 -6.29 -0.30 4.56
CA VAL A 78 -5.67 -0.44 5.88
C VAL A 78 -4.34 -1.13 5.72
N GLN A 79 -3.28 -0.54 6.24
CA GLN A 79 -1.93 -1.09 6.18
C GLN A 79 -1.80 -2.32 7.09
N ARG A 80 -1.01 -3.29 6.64
CA ARG A 80 -0.73 -4.50 7.43
C ARG A 80 0.00 -4.14 8.73
N PRO A 81 -0.47 -4.64 9.89
CA PRO A 81 0.20 -4.41 11.18
C PRO A 81 1.65 -4.91 11.17
N GLY A 82 2.54 -4.20 11.86
CA GLY A 82 3.97 -4.57 11.98
C GLY A 82 4.79 -4.46 10.69
N LEU A 83 4.18 -4.03 9.57
CA LEU A 83 4.83 -3.99 8.26
C LEU A 83 6.07 -3.09 8.26
N ARG A 84 6.02 -1.94 8.93
CA ARG A 84 7.14 -0.99 8.98
C ARG A 84 8.37 -1.58 9.65
N GLU A 85 8.15 -2.26 10.75
CA GLU A 85 9.19 -2.94 11.53
C GLU A 85 9.83 -4.07 10.74
N GLN A 86 8.99 -4.87 10.07
CA GLN A 86 9.45 -5.98 9.21
C GLN A 86 10.29 -5.46 8.04
N ILE A 87 9.80 -4.48 7.29
CA ILE A 87 10.55 -3.90 6.16
C ILE A 87 11.85 -3.24 6.62
N THR A 88 11.85 -2.58 7.78
CA THR A 88 13.06 -2.01 8.36
C THR A 88 14.12 -3.08 8.61
N LEU A 89 13.73 -4.21 9.18
CA LEU A 89 14.62 -5.34 9.42
C LEU A 89 15.13 -5.95 8.11
N ASP A 90 14.25 -6.16 7.15
CA ASP A 90 14.58 -6.75 5.84
C ASP A 90 15.60 -5.86 5.08
N LEU A 91 15.35 -4.55 5.05
CA LEU A 91 16.27 -3.58 4.43
C LEU A 91 17.62 -3.54 5.16
N TYR A 92 17.63 -3.63 6.48
CA TYR A 92 18.86 -3.71 7.26
C TYR A 92 19.67 -4.96 6.89
N ILE A 93 19.03 -6.12 6.79
CA ILE A 93 19.69 -7.37 6.41
C ILE A 93 20.27 -7.27 4.99
N VAL A 94 19.46 -6.84 4.02
CA VAL A 94 19.86 -6.71 2.62
C VAL A 94 21.00 -5.70 2.47
N ARG A 95 20.95 -4.59 3.19
CA ARG A 95 22.02 -3.59 3.22
C ARG A 95 23.34 -4.14 3.75
N ASN A 96 23.30 -4.94 4.80
CA ASN A 96 24.51 -5.59 5.34
C ASN A 96 25.09 -6.63 4.38
N ILE A 97 24.24 -7.38 3.70
CA ILE A 97 24.68 -8.31 2.64
C ILE A 97 25.36 -7.52 1.51
N ALA A 98 24.80 -6.41 1.06
CA ALA A 98 25.38 -5.55 0.03
C ALA A 98 26.74 -4.96 0.46
N LEU A 99 26.88 -4.54 1.70
CA LEU A 99 28.16 -4.08 2.26
C LEU A 99 29.21 -5.20 2.27
N TRP A 100 28.81 -6.41 2.68
CA TRP A 100 29.70 -7.56 2.67
C TRP A 100 30.16 -7.94 1.25
N LEU A 101 29.23 -7.94 0.27
CA LEU A 101 29.54 -8.18 -1.14
C LEU A 101 30.50 -7.13 -1.69
N LYS A 102 30.27 -5.83 -1.40
CA LYS A 102 31.13 -4.73 -1.82
C LYS A 102 32.55 -4.91 -1.31
N ASN A 103 32.71 -5.36 -0.05
CA ASN A 103 34.02 -5.47 0.59
C ASN A 103 34.78 -6.77 0.20
N ASN A 104 34.07 -7.83 -0.18
CA ASN A 104 34.70 -9.15 -0.39
C ASN A 104 34.73 -9.60 -1.85
N ILE A 105 33.84 -9.10 -2.69
CA ILE A 105 33.69 -9.62 -4.08
C ILE A 105 33.99 -8.52 -5.13
N GLY A 106 34.72 -7.52 -4.90
CA GLY A 106 35.29 -6.50 -5.82
C GLY A 106 34.77 -6.38 -7.29
N LEU A 107 33.90 -7.30 -7.75
CA LEU A 107 33.34 -7.43 -9.09
C LEU A 107 32.11 -6.53 -9.36
N ILE A 108 31.49 -5.99 -8.31
CA ILE A 108 30.26 -5.23 -8.44
C ILE A 108 30.61 -3.74 -8.59
N ARG A 109 30.52 -3.25 -9.83
CA ARG A 109 30.80 -1.83 -10.17
C ARG A 109 29.71 -0.86 -9.72
N SER A 110 28.49 -1.34 -9.43
CA SER A 110 27.36 -0.50 -8.98
C SER A 110 27.36 -0.34 -7.48
N ASP A 111 27.02 0.84 -6.99
CA ASP A 111 26.85 1.07 -5.55
C ASP A 111 25.52 0.47 -5.06
N LEU A 112 25.54 -0.85 -4.77
CA LEU A 112 24.39 -1.60 -4.28
C LEU A 112 23.85 -1.01 -2.96
N VAL A 113 24.72 -0.46 -2.14
CA VAL A 113 24.30 0.14 -0.85
C VAL A 113 23.44 1.36 -1.10
N ALA A 114 23.89 2.25 -1.99
CA ALA A 114 23.12 3.44 -2.38
C ALA A 114 21.79 3.06 -3.04
N LEU A 115 21.76 1.99 -3.85
CA LEU A 115 20.54 1.48 -4.46
C LEU A 115 19.54 0.97 -3.42
N ILE A 116 20.01 0.24 -2.40
CA ILE A 116 19.16 -0.27 -1.31
C ILE A 116 18.65 0.88 -0.44
N ASP A 117 19.50 1.87 -0.16
CA ASP A 117 19.12 3.05 0.61
C ASP A 117 18.02 3.86 -0.13
N GLU A 118 18.13 4.04 -1.46
CA GLU A 118 17.11 4.68 -2.28
C GLU A 118 15.82 3.83 -2.37
N LEU A 119 15.95 2.51 -2.52
CA LEU A 119 14.80 1.60 -2.49
C LEU A 119 14.05 1.69 -1.16
N GLY A 120 14.78 1.68 -0.05
CA GLY A 120 14.19 1.80 1.27
C GLY A 120 13.40 3.11 1.45
N LYS A 121 13.97 4.23 0.99
CA LYS A 121 13.29 5.51 1.01
C LYS A 121 11.96 5.46 0.23
N ARG A 122 11.96 4.93 -1.00
CA ARG A 122 10.76 4.82 -1.82
C ARG A 122 9.70 3.92 -1.21
N VAL A 123 10.11 2.77 -0.65
CA VAL A 123 9.17 1.86 0.03
C VAL A 123 8.51 2.55 1.22
N PHE A 124 9.25 3.30 2.03
CA PHE A 124 8.67 4.05 3.15
C PHE A 124 7.79 5.23 2.70
N GLU A 125 8.09 5.85 1.57
CA GLU A 125 7.22 6.88 0.97
C GLU A 125 5.89 6.28 0.48
N GLU A 126 5.91 5.10 -0.13
CA GLU A 126 4.70 4.36 -0.55
C GLU A 126 3.88 3.81 0.62
N MET A 127 4.52 3.56 1.76
CA MET A 127 3.84 3.13 2.98
C MET A 127 3.12 4.28 3.70
N ASP A 128 3.36 5.53 3.34
CA ASP A 128 2.69 6.67 3.95
C ASP A 128 1.46 7.05 3.11
N TYR A 129 0.27 6.60 3.55
CA TYR A 129 -0.98 6.86 2.84
C TYR A 129 -1.39 8.34 2.81
N ILE A 130 -0.79 9.20 3.64
CA ILE A 130 -0.97 10.65 3.51
C ILE A 130 -0.35 11.12 2.18
N ASN A 131 0.82 10.60 1.82
CA ASN A 131 1.45 10.92 0.53
C ASN A 131 0.59 10.42 -0.65
N GLU A 132 0.02 9.20 -0.54
CA GLU A 132 -0.90 8.66 -1.54
C GLU A 132 -2.14 9.54 -1.70
N ALA A 133 -2.74 9.96 -0.58
CA ALA A 133 -3.88 10.87 -0.54
C ALA A 133 -3.58 12.23 -1.19
N ASP A 134 -2.46 12.84 -0.85
CA ASP A 134 -2.03 14.12 -1.39
C ASP A 134 -1.76 14.04 -2.90
N ASN A 135 -1.13 12.95 -3.34
CA ASN A 135 -0.86 12.72 -4.76
C ASN A 135 -2.15 12.49 -5.55
N ALA A 136 -3.09 11.71 -5.00
CA ALA A 136 -4.41 11.51 -5.61
C ALA A 136 -5.17 12.84 -5.75
N GLU A 137 -5.16 13.69 -4.73
CA GLU A 137 -5.81 15.01 -4.79
C GLU A 137 -5.14 15.96 -5.79
N LYS A 138 -3.79 15.95 -5.89
CA LYS A 138 -3.07 16.71 -6.92
C LYS A 138 -3.45 16.21 -8.31
N PHE A 139 -3.45 14.91 -8.52
CA PHE A 139 -3.79 14.28 -9.79
C PHE A 139 -5.25 14.60 -10.17
N ARG A 140 -6.18 14.50 -9.23
CA ARG A 140 -7.59 14.86 -9.43
C ARG A 140 -7.75 16.32 -9.87
N LYS A 141 -7.04 17.25 -9.24
CA LYS A 141 -7.06 18.67 -9.61
C LYS A 141 -6.51 18.93 -11.00
N MET A 142 -5.41 18.26 -11.37
CA MET A 142 -4.79 18.41 -12.70
C MET A 142 -5.65 17.86 -13.84
N HIS A 143 -6.48 16.85 -13.57
CA HIS A 143 -7.29 16.17 -14.58
C HIS A 143 -8.80 16.47 -14.45
N LYS A 144 -9.16 17.49 -13.69
CA LYS A 144 -10.57 17.86 -13.41
C LYS A 144 -11.42 18.05 -14.67
N GLU A 145 -10.82 18.52 -15.74
CA GLU A 145 -11.52 18.77 -17.03
C GLU A 145 -11.53 17.54 -17.96
N ASN A 146 -10.84 16.46 -17.61
CA ASN A 146 -10.75 15.28 -18.44
C ASN A 146 -11.79 14.23 -18.03
N ILE A 147 -12.92 14.22 -18.73
CA ILE A 147 -14.06 13.32 -18.45
C ILE A 147 -13.70 11.82 -18.55
N LYS A 148 -12.57 11.48 -19.19
CA LYS A 148 -12.13 10.09 -19.35
C LYS A 148 -11.36 9.54 -18.17
N ILE A 149 -11.02 10.38 -17.20
CA ILE A 149 -10.22 10.00 -16.03
C ILE A 149 -11.08 10.16 -14.78
N ALA A 150 -11.46 9.04 -14.19
CA ALA A 150 -12.09 9.03 -12.86
C ALA A 150 -10.99 8.90 -11.80
N VAL A 151 -10.91 9.87 -10.90
CA VAL A 151 -10.02 9.83 -9.75
C VAL A 151 -10.87 9.86 -8.49
N PRO A 152 -10.78 8.85 -7.60
CA PRO A 152 -11.61 8.80 -6.40
C PRO A 152 -11.37 10.03 -5.52
N LYS A 153 -12.44 10.55 -4.93
CA LYS A 153 -12.37 11.57 -3.89
C LYS A 153 -11.70 10.98 -2.66
N ILE A 154 -10.77 11.70 -2.06
CA ILE A 154 -10.14 11.32 -0.80
C ILE A 154 -10.88 12.00 0.37
N TYR A 155 -11.15 11.22 1.43
CA TYR A 155 -11.72 11.71 2.68
C TYR A 155 -10.59 11.94 3.68
N GLN A 156 -9.99 13.13 3.62
CA GLN A 156 -8.81 13.50 4.42
C GLN A 156 -9.04 13.37 5.93
N GLU A 157 -10.26 13.66 6.39
CA GLU A 157 -10.66 13.54 7.80
C GLU A 157 -10.70 12.09 8.32
N PHE A 158 -10.73 11.11 7.40
CA PHE A 158 -10.72 9.68 7.68
C PHE A 158 -9.47 9.01 7.05
N THR A 159 -8.41 9.78 6.91
CA THR A 159 -7.13 9.32 6.36
C THR A 159 -6.00 9.59 7.35
N SER A 160 -5.11 8.62 7.50
CA SER A 160 -3.90 8.67 8.33
C SER A 160 -2.73 8.05 7.57
N ARG A 161 -1.58 7.90 8.22
CA ARG A 161 -0.42 7.22 7.61
C ARG A 161 -0.68 5.77 7.24
N ARG A 162 -1.60 5.08 7.95
CA ARG A 162 -1.88 3.65 7.78
C ARG A 162 -3.31 3.34 7.36
N VAL A 163 -4.15 4.37 7.25
CA VAL A 163 -5.54 4.24 6.82
C VAL A 163 -5.80 5.28 5.73
N LEU A 164 -6.31 4.84 4.57
CA LEU A 164 -6.71 5.71 3.48
C LEU A 164 -8.17 5.45 3.14
N THR A 165 -9.00 6.48 3.28
CA THR A 165 -10.42 6.42 2.94
C THR A 165 -10.67 7.20 1.65
N MET A 166 -11.24 6.51 0.66
CA MET A 166 -11.52 7.07 -0.65
C MET A 166 -12.90 6.66 -1.16
N GLU A 167 -13.41 7.42 -2.10
CA GLU A 167 -14.65 7.13 -2.82
C GLU A 167 -14.60 5.73 -3.43
N TRP A 168 -15.71 5.01 -3.31
CA TRP A 168 -15.90 3.75 -4.01
C TRP A 168 -16.21 4.00 -5.49
N ILE A 169 -15.41 3.45 -6.39
CA ILE A 169 -15.65 3.48 -7.84
C ILE A 169 -15.91 2.04 -8.28
N ASP A 170 -17.06 1.83 -8.97
CA ASP A 170 -17.45 0.53 -9.54
C ASP A 170 -16.67 0.22 -10.84
#